data_6538de725fee75d2a739ff3e7ad04e23
#
_entry.id   6538de725fee75d2a739ff3e7ad04e23
#
_cell.length_a   1.000
_cell.length_b   1.000
_cell.length_c   1.000
_cell.angle_alpha   90.00
_cell.angle_beta   90.00
_cell.angle_gamma   90.00
#
_symmetry.space_group_name_H-M   'P 1'
#
loop_
_entity.id
_entity.type
_entity.pdbx_description
1 polymer ?
#
loop_
_entity_poly.entity_id
_entity_poly.type
_entity_poly.pdbx_seq_one_letter_code
_entity_poly.pdbx_strand_id
1 'polypeptide(L)'
;ERVVMFDRCLVATGASPAMPPIPGLKESPYWTSTEALVSDTIPERLAVIGSSVVALELAQAFARLGSQVTILARSTLFFREDPAIGEAVTAAFRAEGIKVLEHTQASQVAHVDGEFVLTTGQGEVRADKLLVATGRTPNTRSLALEAAGVAVNAQGAIVIDKGMRTSSPNIYAAGDCTDQPQFVYVAAAAGTRAAINMTGGDAALDLTAMPAVVFTDPQVATVGYSEAEAHHDGIETDSRLLTLDNVP
;
A
#
# COMPACT_ATOMS: atom_id res chain seq x y z
N GLU A 1 -3.63 21.76 27.12
CA GLU A 1 -2.38 21.36 26.41
C GLU A 1 -1.33 20.98 27.44
N ARG A 2 -0.55 19.95 27.13
CA ARG A 2 0.57 19.52 27.98
C ARG A 2 1.85 19.62 27.15
N VAL A 3 2.85 20.33 27.66
CA VAL A 3 4.18 20.43 27.08
C VAL A 3 5.07 19.35 27.68
N VAL A 4 5.76 18.60 26.83
CA VAL A 4 6.76 17.61 27.23
C VAL A 4 8.10 18.01 26.64
N MET A 5 9.09 18.19 27.51
CA MET A 5 10.48 18.44 27.09
C MET A 5 11.17 17.10 26.80
N PHE A 6 12.02 17.06 25.78
CA PHE A 6 12.76 15.86 25.41
C PHE A 6 14.18 16.22 24.95
N ASP A 7 15.12 15.32 25.14
CA ASP A 7 16.46 15.40 24.57
C ASP A 7 16.50 14.81 23.14
N ARG A 8 15.71 13.77 22.92
CA ARG A 8 15.55 13.08 21.61
C ARG A 8 14.13 12.64 21.41
N CYS A 9 13.67 12.68 20.17
CA CYS A 9 12.30 12.31 19.78
C CYS A 9 12.34 11.27 18.67
N LEU A 10 11.49 10.25 18.76
CA LEU A 10 11.19 9.33 17.66
C LEU A 10 9.76 9.57 17.17
N VAL A 11 9.62 9.94 15.91
CA VAL A 11 8.33 10.02 15.23
C VAL A 11 7.99 8.65 14.64
N ALA A 12 6.90 8.03 15.11
CA ALA A 12 6.45 6.71 14.70
C ALA A 12 4.92 6.70 14.54
N THR A 13 4.38 7.71 13.84
CA THR A 13 2.94 7.99 13.73
C THR A 13 2.24 7.16 12.64
N GLY A 14 3.01 6.37 11.87
CA GLY A 14 2.47 5.48 10.86
C GLY A 14 1.81 6.20 9.67
N ALA A 15 0.92 5.49 9.00
CA ALA A 15 0.15 5.99 7.87
C ALA A 15 -1.32 5.56 7.97
N SER A 16 -2.20 6.29 7.27
CA SER A 16 -3.63 6.00 7.17
C SER A 16 -4.01 5.68 5.72
N PRO A 17 -5.11 4.97 5.46
CA PRO A 17 -5.60 4.74 4.11
C PRO A 17 -5.73 6.05 3.33
N ALA A 18 -5.22 6.07 2.10
CA ALA A 18 -5.33 7.22 1.22
C ALA A 18 -6.71 7.26 0.57
N MET A 19 -7.31 8.45 0.58
CA MET A 19 -8.59 8.67 -0.09
C MET A 19 -8.34 9.42 -1.41
N PRO A 20 -8.70 8.83 -2.56
CA PRO A 20 -8.59 9.52 -3.82
C PRO A 20 -9.65 10.63 -3.94
N PRO A 21 -9.36 11.72 -4.66
CA PRO A 21 -10.28 12.84 -4.80
C PRO A 21 -11.37 12.55 -5.86
N ILE A 22 -12.18 11.53 -5.60
CA ILE A 22 -13.30 11.16 -6.48
C ILE A 22 -14.57 11.85 -5.98
N PRO A 23 -15.28 12.61 -6.83
CA PRO A 23 -16.55 13.26 -6.47
C PRO A 23 -17.55 12.27 -5.88
N GLY A 24 -18.17 12.62 -4.73
CA GLY A 24 -19.15 11.82 -4.02
C GLY A 24 -18.57 10.70 -3.13
N LEU A 25 -17.28 10.37 -3.26
CA LEU A 25 -16.67 9.31 -2.46
C LEU A 25 -16.63 9.68 -0.97
N LYS A 26 -16.16 10.88 -0.64
CA LYS A 26 -15.96 11.32 0.75
C LYS A 26 -17.23 11.28 1.58
N GLU A 27 -18.37 11.57 0.97
CA GLU A 27 -19.69 11.64 1.60
C GLU A 27 -20.38 10.26 1.65
N SER A 28 -19.77 9.22 1.06
CA SER A 28 -20.34 7.89 1.01
C SER A 28 -19.81 6.98 2.13
N PRO A 29 -20.54 5.94 2.56
CA PRO A 29 -20.12 5.01 3.60
C PRO A 29 -19.19 3.91 3.04
N TYR A 30 -18.12 4.32 2.33
CA TYR A 30 -17.13 3.38 1.80
C TYR A 30 -16.34 2.71 2.93
N TRP A 31 -15.77 1.57 2.62
CA TRP A 31 -14.83 0.86 3.47
C TRP A 31 -13.38 1.19 3.11
N THR A 32 -12.56 1.28 4.12
CA THR A 32 -11.11 1.05 4.02
C THR A 32 -10.80 -0.39 4.43
N SER A 33 -9.51 -0.75 4.50
CA SER A 33 -9.11 -2.05 5.07
C SER A 33 -9.59 -2.23 6.53
N THR A 34 -9.75 -1.13 7.28
CA THR A 34 -10.20 -1.19 8.68
C THR A 34 -11.63 -1.69 8.77
N GLU A 35 -12.56 -1.08 8.03
CA GLU A 35 -13.97 -1.48 8.03
C GLU A 35 -14.15 -2.86 7.41
N ALA A 36 -13.40 -3.18 6.35
CA ALA A 36 -13.47 -4.48 5.70
C ALA A 36 -13.05 -5.63 6.64
N LEU A 37 -11.98 -5.44 7.42
CA LEU A 37 -11.45 -6.47 8.32
C LEU A 37 -12.30 -6.70 9.57
N VAL A 38 -13.11 -5.73 10.00
CA VAL A 38 -13.98 -5.86 11.17
C VAL A 38 -15.46 -6.07 10.78
N SER A 39 -15.76 -6.22 9.49
CA SER A 39 -17.12 -6.45 9.02
C SER A 39 -17.63 -7.80 9.49
N ASP A 40 -18.82 -7.82 10.04
CA ASP A 40 -19.58 -9.01 10.41
C ASP A 40 -20.47 -9.55 9.27
N THR A 41 -20.45 -8.86 8.13
CA THR A 41 -21.28 -9.20 6.97
C THR A 41 -20.43 -9.34 5.71
N ILE A 42 -20.81 -10.29 4.85
CA ILE A 42 -20.23 -10.49 3.53
C ILE A 42 -21.20 -9.85 2.52
N PRO A 43 -20.78 -8.77 1.80
CA PRO A 43 -21.64 -8.17 0.80
C PRO A 43 -21.85 -9.12 -0.38
N GLU A 44 -23.02 -9.09 -1.00
CA GLU A 44 -23.24 -9.86 -2.23
C GLU A 44 -22.36 -9.34 -3.37
N ARG A 45 -22.28 -8.00 -3.51
CA ARG A 45 -21.46 -7.32 -4.52
C ARG A 45 -20.49 -6.37 -3.85
N LEU A 46 -19.19 -6.54 -4.13
CA LEU A 46 -18.12 -5.66 -3.63
C LEU A 46 -17.40 -5.00 -4.81
N ALA A 47 -17.41 -3.67 -4.86
CA ALA A 47 -16.51 -2.91 -5.71
C ALA A 47 -15.23 -2.57 -4.94
N VAL A 48 -14.07 -2.66 -5.60
CA VAL A 48 -12.76 -2.34 -5.02
C VAL A 48 -12.10 -1.29 -5.91
N ILE A 49 -11.80 -0.11 -5.35
CA ILE A 49 -10.98 0.90 -6.02
C ILE A 49 -9.53 0.74 -5.54
N GLY A 50 -8.66 0.35 -6.45
CA GLY A 50 -7.24 0.16 -6.22
C GLY A 50 -6.71 -1.16 -6.75
N SER A 51 -5.39 -1.23 -6.91
CA SER A 51 -4.65 -2.43 -7.30
C SER A 51 -3.39 -2.60 -6.42
N SER A 52 -3.43 -2.04 -5.22
CA SER A 52 -2.40 -2.24 -4.19
C SER A 52 -2.51 -3.64 -3.57
N VAL A 53 -1.46 -4.06 -2.87
CA VAL A 53 -1.43 -5.33 -2.13
C VAL A 53 -2.71 -5.55 -1.30
N VAL A 54 -3.08 -4.57 -0.49
CA VAL A 54 -4.28 -4.64 0.38
C VAL A 54 -5.56 -4.78 -0.44
N ALA A 55 -5.66 -4.07 -1.58
CA ALA A 55 -6.83 -4.19 -2.46
C ALA A 55 -6.99 -5.60 -2.99
N LEU A 56 -5.90 -6.22 -3.43
CA LEU A 56 -5.91 -7.54 -4.07
C LEU A 56 -6.14 -8.67 -3.04
N GLU A 57 -5.48 -8.59 -1.90
CA GLU A 57 -5.69 -9.57 -0.81
C GLU A 57 -7.14 -9.57 -0.32
N LEU A 58 -7.70 -8.39 -0.04
CA LEU A 58 -9.09 -8.29 0.43
C LEU A 58 -10.09 -8.63 -0.69
N ALA A 59 -9.85 -8.22 -1.93
CA ALA A 59 -10.71 -8.58 -3.06
C ALA A 59 -10.83 -10.09 -3.21
N GLN A 60 -9.71 -10.81 -3.20
CA GLN A 60 -9.73 -12.27 -3.31
C GLN A 60 -10.34 -12.93 -2.06
N ALA A 61 -10.04 -12.41 -0.87
CA ALA A 61 -10.64 -12.92 0.36
C ALA A 61 -12.18 -12.84 0.32
N PHE A 62 -12.73 -11.66 -0.04
CA PHE A 62 -14.18 -11.49 -0.14
C PHE A 62 -14.80 -12.31 -1.29
N ALA A 63 -14.11 -12.46 -2.42
CA ALA A 63 -14.57 -13.33 -3.51
C ALA A 63 -14.69 -14.78 -3.03
N ARG A 64 -13.69 -15.29 -2.29
CA ARG A 64 -13.71 -16.65 -1.70
C ARG A 64 -14.71 -16.81 -0.58
N LEU A 65 -15.12 -15.72 0.06
CA LEU A 65 -16.24 -15.71 1.03
C LEU A 65 -17.62 -15.64 0.35
N GLY A 66 -17.68 -15.51 -0.99
CA GLY A 66 -18.91 -15.56 -1.78
C GLY A 66 -19.36 -14.25 -2.39
N SER A 67 -18.62 -13.15 -2.21
CA SER A 67 -18.92 -11.86 -2.86
C SER A 67 -18.65 -11.90 -4.36
N GLN A 68 -19.49 -11.26 -5.16
CA GLN A 68 -19.20 -10.91 -6.54
C GLN A 68 -18.30 -9.66 -6.54
N VAL A 69 -17.01 -9.84 -6.82
CA VAL A 69 -16.02 -8.76 -6.70
C VAL A 69 -15.70 -8.14 -8.05
N THR A 70 -15.69 -6.80 -8.09
CA THR A 70 -15.20 -6.02 -9.23
C THR A 70 -14.06 -5.09 -8.77
N ILE A 71 -12.87 -5.25 -9.34
CA ILE A 71 -11.70 -4.42 -9.08
C ILE A 71 -11.56 -3.36 -10.17
N LEU A 72 -11.45 -2.09 -9.77
CA LEU A 72 -11.10 -0.97 -10.65
C LEU A 72 -9.63 -0.63 -10.43
N ALA A 73 -8.79 -1.00 -11.38
CA ALA A 73 -7.36 -0.74 -11.37
C ALA A 73 -7.02 0.39 -12.35
N ARG A 74 -6.39 1.46 -11.86
CA ARG A 74 -5.96 2.59 -12.71
C ARG A 74 -4.96 2.17 -13.79
N SER A 75 -4.16 1.15 -13.50
CA SER A 75 -3.19 0.51 -14.39
C SER A 75 -3.48 -0.98 -14.44
N THR A 76 -2.48 -1.81 -14.69
CA THR A 76 -2.52 -3.27 -14.48
C THR A 76 -2.42 -3.60 -12.99
N LEU A 77 -2.70 -4.84 -12.60
CA LEU A 77 -2.35 -5.33 -11.28
C LEU A 77 -0.82 -5.42 -11.16
N PHE A 78 -0.28 -5.16 -9.98
CA PHE A 78 1.18 -5.20 -9.73
C PHE A 78 2.02 -4.39 -10.72
N PHE A 79 1.54 -3.23 -11.18
CA PHE A 79 2.18 -2.42 -12.22
C PHE A 79 3.62 -1.96 -11.92
N ARG A 80 4.10 -2.16 -10.69
CA ARG A 80 5.48 -1.86 -10.25
C ARG A 80 6.39 -3.08 -10.28
N GLU A 81 5.82 -4.26 -10.40
CA GLU A 81 6.53 -5.53 -10.47
C GLU A 81 6.77 -5.94 -11.94
N ASP A 82 7.42 -7.07 -12.14
CA ASP A 82 7.55 -7.65 -13.46
C ASP A 82 6.16 -7.86 -14.09
N PRO A 83 5.94 -7.47 -15.35
CA PRO A 83 4.65 -7.62 -16.03
C PRO A 83 4.07 -9.03 -15.97
N ALA A 84 4.90 -10.06 -16.02
CA ALA A 84 4.47 -11.45 -15.93
C ALA A 84 3.79 -11.77 -14.59
N ILE A 85 4.16 -11.10 -13.49
CA ILE A 85 3.50 -11.22 -12.19
C ILE A 85 2.06 -10.69 -12.28
N GLY A 86 1.91 -9.47 -12.81
CA GLY A 86 0.59 -8.85 -12.97
C GLY A 86 -0.34 -9.66 -13.86
N GLU A 87 0.18 -10.19 -14.97
CA GLU A 87 -0.56 -11.04 -15.91
C GLU A 87 -1.01 -12.35 -15.24
N ALA A 88 -0.12 -13.03 -14.52
CA ALA A 88 -0.43 -14.30 -13.85
C ALA A 88 -1.51 -14.12 -12.77
N VAL A 89 -1.40 -13.09 -11.92
CA VAL A 89 -2.41 -12.82 -10.89
C VAL A 89 -3.74 -12.38 -11.51
N THR A 90 -3.71 -11.55 -12.54
CA THR A 90 -4.93 -11.12 -13.25
C THR A 90 -5.66 -12.33 -13.86
N ALA A 91 -4.92 -13.26 -14.48
CA ALA A 91 -5.49 -14.48 -15.03
C ALA A 91 -6.11 -15.37 -13.93
N ALA A 92 -5.43 -15.55 -12.81
CA ALA A 92 -5.94 -16.32 -11.67
C ALA A 92 -7.22 -15.69 -11.08
N PHE A 93 -7.24 -14.38 -10.87
CA PHE A 93 -8.41 -13.66 -10.34
C PHE A 93 -9.61 -13.79 -11.28
N ARG A 94 -9.40 -13.65 -12.60
CA ARG A 94 -10.46 -13.84 -13.59
C ARG A 94 -10.97 -15.27 -13.62
N ALA A 95 -10.11 -16.26 -13.43
CA ALA A 95 -10.50 -17.67 -13.34
C ALA A 95 -11.33 -17.96 -12.08
N GLU A 96 -11.11 -17.23 -10.97
CA GLU A 96 -11.94 -17.27 -9.76
C GLU A 96 -13.24 -16.45 -9.89
N GLY A 97 -13.53 -15.85 -11.05
CA GLY A 97 -14.73 -15.06 -11.27
C GLY A 97 -14.65 -13.59 -10.81
N ILE A 98 -13.49 -13.13 -10.37
CA ILE A 98 -13.28 -11.73 -10.03
C ILE A 98 -13.20 -10.89 -11.31
N LYS A 99 -14.04 -9.87 -11.41
CA LYS A 99 -14.02 -8.94 -12.54
C LYS A 99 -12.90 -7.92 -12.34
N VAL A 100 -11.85 -7.97 -13.17
CA VAL A 100 -10.73 -7.03 -13.13
C VAL A 100 -10.86 -6.05 -14.30
N LEU A 101 -11.11 -4.78 -13.97
CA LEU A 101 -11.19 -3.65 -14.90
C LEU A 101 -9.86 -2.88 -14.84
N GLU A 102 -8.92 -3.28 -15.66
CA GLU A 102 -7.64 -2.58 -15.82
C GLU A 102 -7.82 -1.26 -16.57
N HIS A 103 -6.89 -0.32 -16.39
CA HIS A 103 -6.90 1.02 -16.99
C HIS A 103 -8.23 1.76 -16.74
N THR A 104 -8.87 1.49 -15.60
CA THR A 104 -10.20 1.99 -15.28
C THR A 104 -10.19 2.74 -13.95
N GLN A 105 -10.74 3.95 -13.97
CA GLN A 105 -10.94 4.78 -12.80
C GLN A 105 -12.40 5.17 -12.67
N ALA A 106 -12.89 5.28 -11.43
CA ALA A 106 -14.16 5.91 -11.19
C ALA A 106 -14.02 7.43 -11.31
N SER A 107 -14.84 8.04 -12.14
CA SER A 107 -14.94 9.51 -12.28
C SER A 107 -15.89 10.12 -11.26
N GLN A 108 -16.82 9.33 -10.74
CA GLN A 108 -17.78 9.70 -9.73
C GLN A 108 -18.21 8.48 -8.93
N VAL A 109 -18.54 8.68 -7.67
CA VAL A 109 -19.20 7.69 -6.78
C VAL A 109 -20.49 8.30 -6.26
N ALA A 110 -21.58 7.55 -6.32
CA ALA A 110 -22.83 7.86 -5.66
C ALA A 110 -23.22 6.68 -4.75
N HIS A 111 -23.91 7.00 -3.65
CA HIS A 111 -24.53 5.99 -2.79
C HIS A 111 -26.00 6.34 -2.65
N VAL A 112 -26.87 5.55 -3.27
CA VAL A 112 -28.31 5.79 -3.36
C VAL A 112 -29.05 4.51 -3.03
N ASP A 113 -30.02 4.60 -2.16
CA ASP A 113 -30.90 3.46 -1.74
C ASP A 113 -30.11 2.23 -1.27
N GLY A 114 -28.96 2.46 -0.61
CA GLY A 114 -28.10 1.40 -0.08
C GLY A 114 -27.13 0.79 -1.11
N GLU A 115 -27.12 1.26 -2.34
CA GLU A 115 -26.27 0.79 -3.43
C GLU A 115 -25.21 1.84 -3.79
N PHE A 116 -23.98 1.39 -4.00
CA PHE A 116 -22.91 2.20 -4.62
C PHE A 116 -23.01 2.14 -6.15
N VAL A 117 -22.95 3.29 -6.78
CA VAL A 117 -22.89 3.44 -8.23
C VAL A 117 -21.61 4.20 -8.58
N LEU A 118 -20.69 3.50 -9.26
CA LEU A 118 -19.42 4.07 -9.70
C LEU A 118 -19.49 4.33 -11.20
N THR A 119 -19.38 5.59 -11.60
CA THR A 119 -19.31 5.97 -13.02
C THR A 119 -17.87 5.80 -13.51
N THR A 120 -17.68 5.08 -14.59
CA THR A 120 -16.37 4.85 -15.22
C THR A 120 -16.43 5.11 -16.73
N GLY A 121 -15.25 5.18 -17.38
CA GLY A 121 -15.18 5.27 -18.84
C GLY A 121 -15.68 4.02 -19.58
N GLN A 122 -15.89 2.91 -18.86
CA GLN A 122 -16.41 1.64 -19.39
C GLN A 122 -17.87 1.36 -18.99
N GLY A 123 -18.57 2.34 -18.43
CA GLY A 123 -19.92 2.22 -17.93
C GLY A 123 -20.01 2.28 -16.40
N GLU A 124 -21.17 1.94 -15.85
CA GLU A 124 -21.41 1.94 -14.40
C GLU A 124 -21.02 0.60 -13.78
N VAL A 125 -20.44 0.69 -12.58
CA VAL A 125 -20.24 -0.45 -11.66
C VAL A 125 -21.13 -0.25 -10.45
N ARG A 126 -21.96 -1.25 -10.13
CA ARG A 126 -22.90 -1.22 -9.00
C ARG A 126 -22.48 -2.26 -7.97
N ALA A 127 -22.55 -1.89 -6.69
CA ALA A 127 -22.14 -2.75 -5.59
C ALA A 127 -22.85 -2.38 -4.28
N ASP A 128 -22.96 -3.35 -3.36
CA ASP A 128 -23.56 -3.13 -2.05
C ASP A 128 -22.56 -2.51 -1.06
N LYS A 129 -21.26 -2.77 -1.30
CA LYS A 129 -20.14 -2.16 -0.58
C LYS A 129 -19.03 -1.70 -1.53
N LEU A 130 -18.33 -0.67 -1.11
CA LEU A 130 -17.18 -0.11 -1.82
C LEU A 130 -15.96 -0.13 -0.92
N LEU A 131 -14.93 -0.87 -1.30
CA LEU A 131 -13.62 -0.88 -0.66
C LEU A 131 -12.69 0.10 -1.39
N VAL A 132 -12.10 1.04 -0.66
CA VAL A 132 -11.10 1.97 -1.17
C VAL A 132 -9.72 1.59 -0.60
N ALA A 133 -8.85 1.10 -1.46
CA ALA A 133 -7.51 0.65 -1.11
C ALA A 133 -6.47 1.13 -2.13
N THR A 134 -6.36 2.47 -2.27
CA THR A 134 -5.51 3.15 -3.27
C THR A 134 -4.12 3.52 -2.77
N GLY A 135 -3.72 2.99 -1.62
CA GLY A 135 -2.46 3.28 -0.95
C GLY A 135 -2.66 3.88 0.44
N ARG A 136 -1.58 4.42 1.00
CA ARG A 136 -1.57 5.00 2.35
C ARG A 136 -0.92 6.39 2.34
N THR A 137 -1.33 7.23 3.25
CA THR A 137 -0.79 8.60 3.45
C THR A 137 -0.12 8.66 4.82
N PRO A 138 1.14 9.13 4.92
CA PRO A 138 1.84 9.31 6.18
C PRO A 138 1.09 10.24 7.15
N ASN A 139 1.04 9.87 8.43
CA ASN A 139 0.38 10.66 9.48
C ASN A 139 1.33 11.75 10.02
N THR A 140 1.64 12.73 9.19
CA THR A 140 2.64 13.78 9.46
C THR A 140 2.07 15.19 9.45
N ARG A 141 0.97 15.42 8.75
CA ARG A 141 0.41 16.78 8.51
C ARG A 141 0.06 17.56 9.78
N SER A 142 -0.32 16.89 10.85
CA SER A 142 -0.70 17.53 12.13
C SER A 142 0.47 17.76 13.08
N LEU A 143 1.69 17.39 12.69
CA LEU A 143 2.85 17.41 13.58
C LEU A 143 3.65 18.72 13.52
N ALA A 144 3.30 19.65 12.64
CA ALA A 144 4.03 20.91 12.41
C ALA A 144 5.54 20.69 12.22
N LEU A 145 5.91 19.69 11.42
CA LEU A 145 7.28 19.22 11.26
C LEU A 145 8.23 20.30 10.74
N GLU A 146 7.74 21.22 9.92
CA GLU A 146 8.48 22.38 9.42
C GLU A 146 8.96 23.31 10.55
N ALA A 147 8.18 23.46 11.60
CA ALA A 147 8.57 24.25 12.78
C ALA A 147 9.71 23.61 13.57
N ALA A 148 9.87 22.28 13.45
CA ALA A 148 10.96 21.52 14.02
C ALA A 148 12.15 21.32 13.06
N GLY A 149 12.10 21.86 11.85
CA GLY A 149 13.13 21.71 10.82
C GLY A 149 13.21 20.29 10.22
N VAL A 150 12.14 19.51 10.31
CA VAL A 150 12.07 18.16 9.76
C VAL A 150 11.56 18.20 8.32
N ALA A 151 12.37 17.72 7.39
CA ALA A 151 12.02 17.65 5.98
C ALA A 151 11.04 16.51 5.69
N VAL A 152 10.08 16.79 4.80
CA VAL A 152 9.15 15.80 4.25
C VAL A 152 9.23 15.82 2.73
N ASN A 153 8.95 14.69 2.10
CA ASN A 153 8.87 14.59 0.64
C ASN A 153 7.50 15.09 0.11
N ALA A 154 7.31 15.06 -1.21
CA ALA A 154 6.06 15.52 -1.87
C ALA A 154 4.81 14.74 -1.42
N GLN A 155 4.95 13.52 -0.93
CA GLN A 155 3.88 12.69 -0.37
C GLN A 155 3.61 12.96 1.10
N GLY A 156 4.43 13.81 1.74
CA GLY A 156 4.36 14.14 3.16
C GLY A 156 5.07 13.15 4.07
N ALA A 157 5.83 12.20 3.54
CA ALA A 157 6.63 11.26 4.32
C ALA A 157 7.90 11.95 4.84
N ILE A 158 8.29 11.63 6.08
CA ILE A 158 9.52 12.16 6.68
C ILE A 158 10.72 11.55 5.97
N VAL A 159 11.60 12.42 5.48
CA VAL A 159 12.87 12.01 4.85
C VAL A 159 13.88 11.64 5.94
N ILE A 160 14.47 10.45 5.84
CA ILE A 160 15.45 9.93 6.80
C ILE A 160 16.70 9.40 6.10
N ASP A 161 17.79 9.37 6.85
CA ASP A 161 19.00 8.64 6.44
C ASP A 161 18.90 7.14 6.81
N LYS A 162 19.93 6.36 6.44
CA LYS A 162 20.01 4.93 6.81
C LYS A 162 20.07 4.69 8.32
N GLY A 163 20.36 5.69 9.12
CA GLY A 163 20.37 5.68 10.59
C GLY A 163 19.06 6.16 11.22
N MET A 164 18.01 6.33 10.44
CA MET A 164 16.70 6.84 10.88
C MET A 164 16.73 8.29 11.38
N ARG A 165 17.79 9.06 11.05
CA ARG A 165 17.92 10.46 11.43
C ARG A 165 17.17 11.32 10.42
N THR A 166 16.43 12.30 10.93
CA THR A 166 15.79 13.33 10.10
C THR A 166 16.76 14.48 9.80
N SER A 167 16.32 15.49 9.05
CA SER A 167 17.07 16.73 8.83
C SER A 167 17.22 17.58 10.10
N SER A 168 16.46 17.31 11.16
CA SER A 168 16.55 18.02 12.42
C SER A 168 17.37 17.21 13.45
N PRO A 169 18.36 17.83 14.11
CA PRO A 169 19.11 17.16 15.14
C PRO A 169 18.21 16.61 16.24
N ASN A 170 18.54 15.43 16.76
CA ASN A 170 17.82 14.76 17.83
C ASN A 170 16.37 14.31 17.51
N ILE A 171 15.91 14.48 16.25
CA ILE A 171 14.63 13.93 15.81
C ILE A 171 14.89 12.80 14.83
N TYR A 172 14.30 11.65 15.14
CA TYR A 172 14.37 10.41 14.38
C TYR A 172 12.96 10.04 13.89
N ALA A 173 12.87 9.24 12.83
CA ALA A 173 11.58 8.71 12.40
C ALA A 173 11.72 7.26 11.93
N ALA A 174 10.66 6.46 12.13
CA ALA A 174 10.62 5.06 11.74
C ALA A 174 9.20 4.60 11.37
N GLY A 175 9.11 3.63 10.48
CA GLY A 175 7.85 3.05 10.02
C GLY A 175 7.15 3.89 8.96
N ASP A 176 5.84 3.64 8.77
CA ASP A 176 5.05 4.13 7.62
C ASP A 176 4.92 5.67 7.52
N CYS A 177 5.33 6.42 8.54
CA CYS A 177 5.41 7.87 8.46
C CYS A 177 6.63 8.38 7.69
N THR A 178 7.55 7.49 7.31
CA THR A 178 8.77 7.77 6.55
C THR A 178 8.63 7.39 5.08
N ASP A 179 9.65 7.67 4.29
CA ASP A 179 9.76 7.28 2.87
C ASP A 179 10.18 5.82 2.65
N GLN A 180 10.29 5.03 3.73
CA GLN A 180 10.66 3.62 3.66
C GLN A 180 9.47 2.73 3.25
N PRO A 181 9.73 1.50 2.73
CA PRO A 181 8.68 0.54 2.42
C PRO A 181 7.77 0.24 3.62
N GLN A 182 6.46 0.24 3.39
CA GLN A 182 5.43 0.13 4.44
C GLN A 182 5.17 -1.34 4.80
N PHE A 183 6.13 -1.96 5.48
CA PHE A 183 6.03 -3.31 6.03
C PHE A 183 6.31 -3.30 7.53
N VAL A 184 5.61 -4.16 8.27
CA VAL A 184 5.74 -4.25 9.72
C VAL A 184 7.18 -4.61 10.15
N TYR A 185 7.85 -5.49 9.42
CA TYR A 185 9.24 -5.88 9.73
C TYR A 185 10.24 -4.77 9.38
N VAL A 186 9.97 -3.93 8.37
CA VAL A 186 10.77 -2.73 8.08
C VAL A 186 10.61 -1.73 9.22
N ALA A 187 9.38 -1.47 9.66
CA ALA A 187 9.11 -0.57 10.78
C ALA A 187 9.80 -1.04 12.07
N ALA A 188 9.75 -2.34 12.37
CA ALA A 188 10.41 -2.93 13.55
C ALA A 188 11.94 -2.82 13.46
N ALA A 189 12.52 -3.12 12.29
CA ALA A 189 13.95 -2.99 12.04
C ALA A 189 14.41 -1.54 12.11
N ALA A 190 13.65 -0.60 11.55
CA ALA A 190 13.92 0.84 11.61
C ALA A 190 13.84 1.37 13.04
N GLY A 191 12.80 0.99 13.79
CA GLY A 191 12.64 1.38 15.21
C GLY A 191 13.81 0.93 16.09
N THR A 192 14.30 -0.31 15.88
CA THR A 192 15.48 -0.82 16.59
C THR A 192 16.71 0.02 16.27
N ARG A 193 16.96 0.36 15.02
CA ARG A 193 18.12 1.17 14.60
C ARG A 193 18.00 2.61 15.11
N ALA A 194 16.81 3.18 15.06
CA ALA A 194 16.55 4.49 15.66
C ALA A 194 16.91 4.49 17.16
N ALA A 195 16.48 3.48 17.92
CA ALA A 195 16.76 3.38 19.34
C ALA A 195 18.27 3.26 19.63
N ILE A 196 19.01 2.44 18.87
CA ILE A 196 20.47 2.33 18.97
C ILE A 196 21.12 3.70 18.72
N ASN A 197 20.72 4.40 17.67
CA ASN A 197 21.32 5.68 17.29
C ASN A 197 20.92 6.81 18.26
N MET A 198 19.71 6.77 18.79
CA MET A 198 19.26 7.68 19.84
C MET A 198 20.04 7.52 21.15
N THR A 199 20.66 6.38 21.40
CA THR A 199 21.43 6.10 22.62
C THR A 199 22.95 6.18 22.41
N GLY A 200 23.38 6.70 21.25
CA GLY A 200 24.80 6.97 20.96
C GLY A 200 25.50 5.89 20.14
N GLY A 201 24.77 4.90 19.63
CA GLY A 201 25.29 3.91 18.69
C GLY A 201 25.27 4.42 17.24
N ASP A 202 25.70 3.54 16.33
CA ASP A 202 25.70 3.80 14.88
C ASP A 202 25.23 2.54 14.13
N ALA A 203 23.92 2.46 13.90
CA ALA A 203 23.27 1.35 13.23
C ALA A 203 22.57 1.85 11.94
N ALA A 204 22.80 1.16 10.84
CA ALA A 204 22.18 1.46 9.55
C ALA A 204 21.12 0.41 9.17
N LEU A 205 20.06 0.84 8.51
CA LEU A 205 19.09 -0.02 7.86
C LEU A 205 19.52 -0.25 6.43
N ASP A 206 19.66 -1.52 6.06
CA ASP A 206 19.91 -1.96 4.69
C ASP A 206 18.67 -2.74 4.21
N LEU A 207 18.07 -2.28 3.12
CA LEU A 207 16.89 -2.86 2.49
C LEU A 207 17.20 -3.45 1.10
N THR A 208 18.46 -3.57 0.72
CA THR A 208 18.88 -4.04 -0.62
C THR A 208 18.31 -5.43 -0.95
N ALA A 209 18.26 -6.33 0.02
CA ALA A 209 17.70 -7.66 -0.13
C ALA A 209 16.40 -7.82 0.70
N MET A 210 15.56 -6.78 0.73
CA MET A 210 14.30 -6.83 1.48
C MET A 210 13.32 -7.79 0.79
N PRO A 211 12.81 -8.82 1.50
CA PRO A 211 11.75 -9.65 0.96
C PRO A 211 10.40 -8.92 1.04
N ALA A 212 9.55 -9.12 0.04
CA ALA A 212 8.16 -8.69 0.06
C ALA A 212 7.26 -9.85 -0.35
N VAL A 213 6.14 -10.02 0.35
CA VAL A 213 5.16 -11.08 0.06
C VAL A 213 3.77 -10.47 0.00
N VAL A 214 3.00 -10.88 -0.99
CA VAL A 214 1.57 -10.60 -1.13
C VAL A 214 0.82 -11.92 -1.00
N PHE A 215 -0.13 -11.96 -0.10
CA PHE A 215 -0.88 -13.16 0.28
C PHE A 215 -2.12 -13.40 -0.60
N THR A 216 -1.95 -13.17 -1.91
CA THR A 216 -2.90 -13.61 -2.92
C THR A 216 -2.67 -15.09 -3.25
N ASP A 217 -3.57 -15.69 -4.04
CA ASP A 217 -3.38 -17.01 -4.61
C ASP A 217 -3.49 -16.89 -6.15
N PRO A 218 -2.38 -17.09 -6.90
CA PRO A 218 -1.05 -17.45 -6.38
C PRO A 218 -0.43 -16.33 -5.52
N GLN A 219 0.43 -16.73 -4.56
CA GLN A 219 1.22 -15.77 -3.79
C GLN A 219 2.25 -15.09 -4.69
N VAL A 220 2.52 -13.81 -4.42
CA VAL A 220 3.62 -13.08 -5.04
C VAL A 220 4.70 -12.84 -4.00
N ALA A 221 5.91 -13.27 -4.29
CA ALA A 221 7.07 -13.03 -3.42
C ALA A 221 8.21 -12.45 -4.25
N THR A 222 8.80 -11.35 -3.76
CA THR A 222 9.94 -10.70 -4.38
C THR A 222 11.05 -10.47 -3.35
N VAL A 223 12.28 -10.37 -3.81
CA VAL A 223 13.42 -10.04 -2.97
C VAL A 223 14.50 -9.35 -3.80
N GLY A 224 15.02 -8.23 -3.29
CA GLY A 224 16.06 -7.47 -3.96
C GLY A 224 15.54 -6.67 -5.16
N TYR A 225 16.43 -6.40 -6.10
CA TYR A 225 16.13 -5.63 -7.31
C TYR A 225 15.21 -6.38 -8.26
N SER A 226 14.28 -5.67 -8.87
CA SER A 226 13.69 -6.10 -10.13
C SER A 226 14.70 -5.91 -11.28
N GLU A 227 14.50 -6.58 -12.40
CA GLU A 227 15.35 -6.40 -13.59
C GLU A 227 15.35 -4.94 -14.08
N ALA A 228 14.20 -4.28 -14.02
CA ALA A 228 14.05 -2.88 -14.39
C ALA A 228 14.85 -1.93 -13.46
N GLU A 229 14.82 -2.17 -12.15
CA GLU A 229 15.61 -1.40 -11.17
C GLU A 229 17.11 -1.65 -11.35
N ALA A 230 17.53 -2.89 -11.57
CA ALA A 230 18.92 -3.24 -11.83
C ALA A 230 19.45 -2.52 -13.08
N HIS A 231 18.70 -2.52 -14.19
CA HIS A 231 19.06 -1.81 -15.40
C HIS A 231 19.11 -0.30 -15.20
N HIS A 232 18.18 0.28 -14.42
CA HIS A 232 18.19 1.71 -14.08
C HIS A 232 19.49 2.08 -13.36
N ASP A 233 19.99 1.22 -12.48
CA ASP A 233 21.22 1.40 -11.73
C ASP A 233 22.48 0.98 -12.51
N GLY A 234 22.34 0.63 -13.80
CA GLY A 234 23.45 0.25 -14.67
C GLY A 234 24.00 -1.15 -14.45
N ILE A 235 23.23 -2.02 -13.79
CA ILE A 235 23.57 -3.42 -13.56
C ILE A 235 23.06 -4.25 -14.73
N GLU A 236 23.99 -4.96 -15.43
CA GLU A 236 23.60 -5.93 -16.44
C GLU A 236 23.00 -7.18 -15.77
N THR A 237 21.89 -7.67 -16.32
CA THR A 237 21.19 -8.85 -15.80
C THR A 237 21.09 -9.95 -16.84
N ASP A 238 21.04 -11.19 -16.37
CA ASP A 238 20.68 -12.37 -17.16
C ASP A 238 19.49 -13.05 -16.46
N SER A 239 18.32 -13.00 -17.07
CA SER A 239 17.08 -13.49 -16.47
C SER A 239 16.79 -14.93 -16.87
N ARG A 240 16.16 -15.67 -15.94
CA ARG A 240 15.67 -17.04 -16.14
C ARG A 240 14.25 -17.15 -15.61
N LEU A 241 13.38 -17.72 -16.42
CA LEU A 241 12.03 -18.08 -16.02
C LEU A 241 11.94 -19.60 -15.87
N LEU A 242 11.44 -20.04 -14.72
CA LEU A 242 11.14 -21.45 -14.45
C LEU A 242 9.65 -21.57 -14.10
N THR A 243 8.93 -22.44 -14.81
CA THR A 243 7.57 -22.81 -14.42
C THR A 243 7.62 -23.88 -13.32
N LEU A 244 6.68 -23.82 -12.37
CA LEU A 244 6.64 -24.78 -11.25
C LEU A 244 5.96 -26.11 -11.61
N ASP A 245 5.45 -26.26 -12.83
CA ASP A 245 4.74 -27.46 -13.30
C ASP A 245 5.59 -28.76 -13.18
N ASN A 246 6.90 -28.62 -13.18
CA ASN A 246 7.84 -29.72 -13.09
C ASN A 246 8.72 -29.70 -11.83
N VAL A 247 8.35 -28.89 -10.84
CA VAL A 247 9.03 -28.87 -9.54
C VAL A 247 8.29 -29.83 -8.61
N PRO A 248 8.98 -30.90 -8.06
CA PRO A 248 8.36 -31.87 -7.20
C PRO A 248 7.87 -31.31 -5.87
#